data_d85947e5bf5f25a644ae83f68aab7689
#
_entry.id   d85947e5bf5f25a644ae83f68aab7689
#
_cell.length_a   1.000
_cell.length_b   1.000
_cell.length_c   1.000
_cell.angle_alpha   90.00
_cell.angle_beta   90.00
_cell.angle_gamma   90.00
#
_symmetry.space_group_name_H-M   'P 1'
#
loop_
_entity.id
_entity.type
_entity.pdbx_description
1 polymer ?
#
loop_
_entity_poly.entity_id
_entity_poly.type
_entity_poly.pdbx_seq_one_letter_code
_entity_poly.pdbx_strand_id
1 'polypeptide(L)'
;MQIKPYTPDLEPAVRAFNHRMLPAGERFPESHVPDYPRLDGRRVYQDYFVALDKNQVRGGYKLMYQAFWIRDRVEMIAGGPQGAVSEGILDPQFRMVGIQALMDALRREPQLFAVGIGGMQQGFARLLKASRWAISAVPFYFRVVDPGRFLSNIRYLRQRRGMALLCEFLRRTCLGHLGVHAAQMRLPKLANCRAEIVPEFGGWADEIWNRARHEYSFVAVRDACVLSVLHSGPRLLRMRVSRGSQTIGWVVMLNTPMKGHKQFGDVRLGSIVDCMAGSGDAAQVMRCATEYLEADGADVIVSNQSHDMWRRALFTSGFLRGPSNYLLALSPRLSEKLQPLKELQRRFHLTRGDGDGPIHL
;
A
#
# COMPACT_ATOMS: atom_id res chain seq x y z
N MET A 1 -32.44 2.80 7.05
CA MET A 1 -31.18 2.15 7.51
C MET A 1 -30.45 3.11 8.41
N GLN A 2 -29.83 2.63 9.50
CA GLN A 2 -29.08 3.39 10.48
C GLN A 2 -27.61 2.91 10.47
N ILE A 3 -26.64 3.84 10.50
CA ILE A 3 -25.23 3.49 10.66
C ILE A 3 -24.78 3.96 12.04
N LYS A 4 -24.19 3.03 12.80
CA LYS A 4 -23.73 3.29 14.17
C LYS A 4 -22.38 2.63 14.45
N PRO A 5 -21.66 3.06 15.51
CA PRO A 5 -20.44 2.39 15.96
C PRO A 5 -20.70 0.90 16.21
N TYR A 6 -19.70 0.08 15.91
CA TYR A 6 -19.74 -1.34 16.16
C TYR A 6 -19.44 -1.62 17.63
N THR A 7 -20.44 -2.12 18.36
CA THR A 7 -20.41 -2.39 19.80
C THR A 7 -20.52 -3.88 20.09
N PRO A 8 -20.16 -4.38 21.30
CA PRO A 8 -20.15 -5.81 21.64
C PRO A 8 -21.49 -6.51 21.37
N ASP A 9 -22.61 -5.83 21.65
CA ASP A 9 -23.97 -6.35 21.47
C ASP A 9 -24.31 -6.67 20.01
N LEU A 10 -23.56 -6.12 19.05
CA LEU A 10 -23.76 -6.33 17.60
C LEU A 10 -22.92 -7.47 17.03
N GLU A 11 -21.99 -8.05 17.79
CA GLU A 11 -21.16 -9.17 17.31
C GLU A 11 -21.98 -10.37 16.78
N PRO A 12 -23.07 -10.81 17.45
CA PRO A 12 -23.90 -11.88 16.90
C PRO A 12 -24.54 -11.53 15.56
N ALA A 13 -24.97 -10.27 15.38
CA ALA A 13 -25.56 -9.80 14.14
C ALA A 13 -24.51 -9.69 13.00
N VAL A 14 -23.26 -9.32 13.34
CA VAL A 14 -22.13 -9.30 12.38
C VAL A 14 -21.76 -10.73 11.97
N ARG A 15 -21.71 -11.70 12.88
CA ARG A 15 -21.48 -13.11 12.53
C ARG A 15 -22.56 -13.63 11.58
N ALA A 16 -23.83 -13.32 11.85
CA ALA A 16 -24.93 -13.68 10.95
C ALA A 16 -24.81 -13.01 9.57
N PHE A 17 -24.37 -11.75 9.52
CA PHE A 17 -24.07 -11.03 8.27
C PHE A 17 -22.92 -11.71 7.51
N ASN A 18 -21.80 -12.01 8.16
CA ASN A 18 -20.66 -12.68 7.54
C ASN A 18 -21.04 -14.05 6.95
N HIS A 19 -21.93 -14.79 7.62
CA HIS A 19 -22.45 -16.06 7.09
C HIS A 19 -23.21 -15.84 5.77
N ARG A 20 -24.04 -14.79 5.67
CA ARG A 20 -24.73 -14.46 4.40
C ARG A 20 -23.77 -14.01 3.31
N MET A 21 -22.65 -13.38 3.68
CA MET A 21 -21.65 -12.86 2.74
C MET A 21 -20.65 -13.91 2.23
N LEU A 22 -20.68 -15.15 2.73
CA LEU A 22 -19.78 -16.24 2.29
C LEU A 22 -19.72 -16.42 0.76
N PRO A 23 -20.84 -16.37 0.00
CA PRO A 23 -20.79 -16.52 -1.45
C PRO A 23 -20.02 -15.40 -2.16
N ALA A 24 -19.94 -14.21 -1.58
CA ALA A 24 -19.16 -13.09 -2.11
C ALA A 24 -17.67 -13.17 -1.72
N GLY A 25 -17.29 -14.04 -0.79
CA GLY A 25 -15.94 -14.11 -0.24
C GLY A 25 -15.55 -12.91 0.62
N GLU A 26 -16.52 -12.08 1.02
CA GLU A 26 -16.31 -10.86 1.79
C GLU A 26 -16.66 -11.07 3.27
N ARG A 27 -15.92 -10.42 4.16
CA ARG A 27 -16.16 -10.48 5.61
C ARG A 27 -15.91 -9.13 6.26
N PHE A 28 -16.71 -8.84 7.28
CA PHE A 28 -16.45 -7.75 8.22
C PHE A 28 -15.82 -8.32 9.51
N PRO A 29 -14.99 -7.57 10.26
CA PRO A 29 -14.41 -8.05 11.52
C PRO A 29 -15.48 -8.61 12.47
N GLU A 30 -15.26 -9.80 13.01
CA GLU A 30 -16.22 -10.44 13.95
C GLU A 30 -16.15 -9.84 15.35
N SER A 31 -14.97 -9.36 15.74
CA SER A 31 -14.79 -8.61 16.98
C SER A 31 -15.08 -7.13 16.77
N HIS A 32 -15.76 -6.51 17.72
CA HIS A 32 -15.95 -5.06 17.77
C HIS A 32 -14.65 -4.31 18.12
N VAL A 33 -13.65 -5.00 18.68
CA VAL A 33 -12.36 -4.42 19.02
C VAL A 33 -11.53 -4.25 17.76
N PRO A 34 -11.14 -3.01 17.40
CA PRO A 34 -10.32 -2.77 16.22
C PRO A 34 -8.91 -3.37 16.32
N ASP A 35 -8.32 -3.71 15.16
CA ASP A 35 -6.91 -4.14 15.07
C ASP A 35 -5.97 -3.06 15.64
N TYR A 36 -6.33 -1.80 15.46
CA TYR A 36 -5.64 -0.64 16.04
C TYR A 36 -6.59 0.12 16.96
N PRO A 37 -6.73 -0.26 18.24
CA PRO A 37 -7.64 0.40 19.16
C PRO A 37 -7.17 1.83 19.47
N ARG A 38 -8.13 2.70 19.73
CA ARG A 38 -7.84 4.08 20.19
C ARG A 38 -7.24 4.01 21.59
N LEU A 39 -6.03 4.52 21.75
CA LEU A 39 -5.32 4.67 23.01
C LEU A 39 -4.80 6.11 23.14
N ASP A 40 -4.70 6.61 24.36
CA ASP A 40 -4.19 7.96 24.63
C ASP A 40 -2.80 8.16 24.02
N GLY A 41 -2.62 9.27 23.33
CA GLY A 41 -1.37 9.61 22.65
C GLY A 41 -1.08 8.82 21.36
N ARG A 42 -1.88 7.81 21.02
CA ARG A 42 -1.67 7.03 19.79
C ARG A 42 -2.08 7.82 18.55
N ARG A 43 -1.19 7.86 17.55
CA ARG A 43 -1.37 8.59 16.28
C ARG A 43 -1.92 7.71 15.16
N VAL A 44 -2.23 6.45 15.45
CA VAL A 44 -2.84 5.48 14.54
C VAL A 44 -3.87 4.69 15.30
N TYR A 45 -5.13 4.71 14.85
CA TYR A 45 -6.21 3.92 15.43
C TYR A 45 -7.33 3.72 14.41
N GLN A 46 -8.24 2.80 14.70
CA GLN A 46 -9.39 2.50 13.85
C GLN A 46 -10.70 2.62 14.63
N ASP A 47 -11.74 3.06 13.95
CA ASP A 47 -13.13 2.97 14.40
C ASP A 47 -13.93 2.13 13.41
N TYR A 48 -14.79 1.24 13.91
CA TYR A 48 -15.62 0.36 13.13
C TYR A 48 -17.09 0.79 13.18
N PHE A 49 -17.76 0.75 12.04
CA PHE A 49 -19.16 1.13 11.87
C PHE A 49 -19.93 0.06 11.12
N VAL A 50 -21.17 -0.18 11.55
CA VAL A 50 -22.09 -1.15 10.91
C VAL A 50 -23.38 -0.48 10.47
N ALA A 51 -23.88 -0.91 9.32
CA ALA A 51 -25.15 -0.46 8.74
C ALA A 51 -26.25 -1.46 9.09
N LEU A 52 -27.29 -0.99 9.76
CA LEU A 52 -28.39 -1.79 10.28
C LEU A 52 -29.70 -1.46 9.57
N ASP A 53 -30.43 -2.50 9.21
CA ASP A 53 -31.81 -2.43 8.80
C ASP A 53 -32.62 -3.42 9.65
N LYS A 54 -33.62 -2.91 10.41
CA LYS A 54 -34.47 -3.71 11.32
C LYS A 54 -33.66 -4.67 12.22
N ASN A 55 -32.59 -4.15 12.85
CA ASN A 55 -31.65 -4.88 13.71
C ASN A 55 -30.77 -5.94 13.00
N GLN A 56 -30.79 -6.01 11.67
CA GLN A 56 -29.90 -6.87 10.91
C GLN A 56 -28.78 -6.05 10.30
N VAL A 57 -27.54 -6.53 10.44
CA VAL A 57 -26.37 -5.92 9.76
C VAL A 57 -26.49 -6.19 8.26
N ARG A 58 -26.39 -5.13 7.45
CA ARG A 58 -26.42 -5.14 5.98
C ARG A 58 -25.09 -4.71 5.36
N GLY A 59 -24.17 -4.24 6.19
CA GLY A 59 -22.84 -3.82 5.76
C GLY A 59 -22.06 -3.20 6.90
N GLY A 60 -20.83 -2.83 6.62
CA GLY A 60 -19.95 -2.14 7.55
C GLY A 60 -18.75 -1.53 6.86
N TYR A 61 -18.04 -0.66 7.55
CA TYR A 61 -16.79 -0.05 7.10
C TYR A 61 -15.90 0.32 8.28
N LYS A 62 -14.62 0.50 8.01
CA LYS A 62 -13.62 0.95 8.97
C LYS A 62 -13.12 2.33 8.58
N LEU A 63 -12.88 3.20 9.56
CA LEU A 63 -12.08 4.40 9.41
C LEU A 63 -10.74 4.18 10.10
N MET A 64 -9.66 4.36 9.37
CA MET A 64 -8.32 4.32 9.93
C MET A 64 -7.80 5.74 10.07
N TYR A 65 -7.70 6.19 11.30
CA TYR A 65 -7.13 7.49 11.64
C TYR A 65 -5.61 7.37 11.73
N GLN A 66 -4.93 8.27 11.06
CA GLN A 66 -3.47 8.36 11.09
C GLN A 66 -3.02 9.82 11.08
N ALA A 67 -1.99 10.13 11.83
CA ALA A 67 -1.35 11.43 11.77
C ALA A 67 -0.59 11.59 10.45
N PHE A 68 -0.77 12.73 9.78
CA PHE A 68 -0.07 13.11 8.56
C PHE A 68 0.69 14.41 8.75
N TRP A 69 1.84 14.50 8.12
CA TRP A 69 2.56 15.73 7.90
C TRP A 69 2.05 16.39 6.64
N ILE A 70 1.48 17.59 6.80
CA ILE A 70 0.87 18.37 5.72
C ILE A 70 1.35 19.81 5.86
N ARG A 71 2.13 20.30 4.89
CA ARG A 71 2.60 21.70 4.88
C ARG A 71 3.14 22.16 6.24
N ASP A 72 4.13 21.43 6.76
CA ASP A 72 4.81 21.73 8.02
C ASP A 72 3.95 21.62 9.30
N ARG A 73 2.81 20.92 9.22
CA ARG A 73 1.94 20.62 10.37
C ARG A 73 1.57 19.16 10.44
N VAL A 74 1.37 18.67 11.65
CA VAL A 74 0.85 17.32 11.88
C VAL A 74 -0.67 17.43 12.09
N GLU A 75 -1.42 16.69 11.29
CA GLU A 75 -2.88 16.63 11.35
C GLU A 75 -3.36 15.18 11.32
N MET A 76 -4.45 14.89 12.04
CA MET A 76 -5.13 13.60 11.94
C MET A 76 -5.99 13.57 10.68
N ILE A 77 -5.78 12.57 9.86
CA ILE A 77 -6.55 12.33 8.64
C ILE A 77 -7.12 10.92 8.70
N ALA A 78 -8.35 10.74 8.29
CA ALA A 78 -8.95 9.42 8.21
C ALA A 78 -8.77 8.81 6.82
N GLY A 79 -8.29 7.58 6.79
CA GLY A 79 -8.33 6.71 5.62
C GLY A 79 -9.61 5.88 5.63
N GLY A 80 -10.29 5.83 4.51
CA GLY A 80 -11.48 5.01 4.45
C GLY A 80 -12.50 5.44 3.39
N PRO A 81 -13.62 4.75 3.33
CA PRO A 81 -13.97 3.57 4.12
C PRO A 81 -13.12 2.35 3.71
N GLN A 82 -12.28 1.88 4.63
CA GLN A 82 -11.49 0.66 4.43
C GLN A 82 -12.35 -0.56 4.73
N GLY A 83 -12.09 -1.67 4.00
CA GLY A 83 -12.81 -2.93 4.21
C GLY A 83 -14.33 -2.75 4.19
N ALA A 84 -14.84 -1.83 3.37
CA ALA A 84 -16.28 -1.61 3.25
C ALA A 84 -16.93 -2.83 2.61
N VAL A 85 -17.81 -3.48 3.35
CA VAL A 85 -18.60 -4.65 2.91
C VAL A 85 -20.07 -4.30 2.88
N SER A 86 -20.76 -4.70 1.83
CA SER A 86 -22.18 -4.40 1.63
C SER A 86 -22.92 -5.62 1.09
N GLU A 87 -24.04 -5.99 1.70
CA GLU A 87 -24.92 -7.06 1.21
C GLU A 87 -25.49 -6.75 -0.20
N GLY A 88 -25.42 -5.50 -0.63
CA GLY A 88 -25.75 -5.09 -2.00
C GLY A 88 -24.90 -5.73 -3.11
N ILE A 89 -23.80 -6.41 -2.77
CA ILE A 89 -23.02 -7.24 -3.70
C ILE A 89 -23.80 -8.48 -4.10
N LEU A 90 -24.57 -9.06 -3.17
CA LEU A 90 -25.36 -10.29 -3.36
C LEU A 90 -26.83 -9.99 -3.66
N ASP A 91 -27.41 -8.98 -3.00
CA ASP A 91 -28.83 -8.64 -3.09
C ASP A 91 -29.00 -7.18 -3.55
N PRO A 92 -29.54 -6.95 -4.77
CA PRO A 92 -29.76 -5.61 -5.32
C PRO A 92 -30.65 -4.69 -4.47
N GLN A 93 -31.51 -5.22 -3.59
CA GLN A 93 -32.32 -4.39 -2.68
C GLN A 93 -31.45 -3.59 -1.71
N PHE A 94 -30.25 -4.08 -1.37
CA PHE A 94 -29.29 -3.42 -0.49
C PHE A 94 -28.17 -2.65 -1.24
N ARG A 95 -28.29 -2.44 -2.55
CA ARG A 95 -27.30 -1.73 -3.38
C ARG A 95 -26.92 -0.35 -2.85
N MET A 96 -27.79 0.31 -2.10
CA MET A 96 -27.56 1.64 -1.53
C MET A 96 -26.70 1.63 -0.26
N VAL A 97 -26.48 0.46 0.37
CA VAL A 97 -25.74 0.33 1.64
C VAL A 97 -24.32 0.88 1.51
N GLY A 98 -23.58 0.53 0.45
CA GLY A 98 -22.24 1.03 0.21
C GLY A 98 -22.19 2.55 0.00
N ILE A 99 -23.19 3.12 -0.69
CA ILE A 99 -23.31 4.58 -0.88
C ILE A 99 -23.58 5.25 0.46
N GLN A 100 -24.49 4.72 1.26
CA GLN A 100 -24.82 5.28 2.57
C GLN A 100 -23.64 5.19 3.54
N ALA A 101 -22.85 4.09 3.49
CA ALA A 101 -21.61 3.96 4.25
C ALA A 101 -20.58 5.04 3.87
N LEU A 102 -20.39 5.31 2.57
CA LEU A 102 -19.50 6.39 2.11
C LEU A 102 -19.99 7.76 2.55
N MET A 103 -21.31 8.03 2.46
CA MET A 103 -21.89 9.31 2.87
C MET A 103 -21.82 9.51 4.39
N ASP A 104 -21.95 8.43 5.18
CA ASP A 104 -21.78 8.48 6.63
C ASP A 104 -20.31 8.74 6.99
N ALA A 105 -19.37 8.03 6.35
CA ALA A 105 -17.94 8.27 6.53
C ALA A 105 -17.56 9.73 6.24
N LEU A 106 -18.06 10.31 5.13
CA LEU A 106 -17.81 11.71 4.76
C LEU A 106 -18.47 12.73 5.74
N ARG A 107 -19.59 12.39 6.36
CA ARG A 107 -20.20 13.24 7.39
C ARG A 107 -19.40 13.23 8.68
N ARG A 108 -18.85 12.08 9.06
CA ARG A 108 -17.99 11.96 10.23
C ARG A 108 -16.65 12.64 10.03
N GLU A 109 -16.03 12.35 8.86
CA GLU A 109 -14.70 12.83 8.50
C GLU A 109 -14.71 13.39 7.08
N PRO A 110 -14.88 14.71 6.92
CA PRO A 110 -14.87 15.33 5.60
C PRO A 110 -13.53 15.25 4.86
N GLN A 111 -12.42 15.10 5.61
CA GLN A 111 -11.06 14.98 5.07
C GLN A 111 -10.65 13.51 5.01
N LEU A 112 -11.20 12.77 4.03
CA LEU A 112 -10.90 11.37 3.81
C LEU A 112 -9.94 11.15 2.65
N PHE A 113 -9.09 10.13 2.76
CA PHE A 113 -8.40 9.56 1.62
C PHE A 113 -8.69 8.05 1.53
N ALA A 114 -8.52 7.48 0.34
CA ALA A 114 -8.53 6.05 0.14
C ALA A 114 -7.36 5.66 -0.77
N VAL A 115 -6.69 4.54 -0.45
CA VAL A 115 -5.54 4.03 -1.21
C VAL A 115 -5.75 2.55 -1.47
N GLY A 116 -5.39 2.07 -2.66
CA GLY A 116 -5.51 0.65 -3.00
C GLY A 116 -6.91 0.21 -3.42
N ILE A 117 -7.76 1.12 -3.83
CA ILE A 117 -9.19 0.89 -4.16
C ILE A 117 -9.44 0.09 -5.45
N GLY A 118 -8.41 -0.53 -6.02
CA GLY A 118 -8.48 -1.20 -7.32
C GLY A 118 -8.40 -0.24 -8.51
N GLY A 119 -8.58 -0.76 -9.72
CA GLY A 119 -8.48 0.07 -10.94
C GLY A 119 -9.68 0.99 -11.14
N MET A 120 -9.53 1.99 -12.04
CA MET A 120 -10.56 2.99 -12.39
C MET A 120 -11.89 2.39 -12.89
N GLN A 121 -11.87 1.13 -13.33
CA GLN A 121 -13.06 0.42 -13.82
C GLN A 121 -13.89 -0.19 -12.68
N GLN A 122 -13.36 -0.26 -11.48
CA GLN A 122 -14.07 -0.80 -10.31
C GLN A 122 -15.23 0.11 -9.91
N GLY A 123 -16.31 -0.50 -9.41
CA GLY A 123 -17.53 0.21 -9.02
C GLY A 123 -17.28 1.28 -7.95
N PHE A 124 -16.42 0.98 -6.99
CA PHE A 124 -16.07 1.92 -5.93
C PHE A 124 -15.30 3.13 -6.46
N ALA A 125 -14.31 2.94 -7.34
CA ALA A 125 -13.58 4.06 -7.95
C ALA A 125 -14.50 4.97 -8.78
N ARG A 126 -15.49 4.37 -9.50
CA ARG A 126 -16.51 5.16 -10.23
C ARG A 126 -17.41 5.95 -9.29
N LEU A 127 -17.82 5.36 -8.17
CA LEU A 127 -18.62 6.04 -7.15
C LEU A 127 -17.86 7.23 -6.57
N LEU A 128 -16.59 7.07 -6.20
CA LEU A 128 -15.76 8.15 -5.69
C LEU A 128 -15.61 9.28 -6.73
N LYS A 129 -15.39 8.92 -8.01
CA LYS A 129 -15.31 9.90 -9.10
C LYS A 129 -16.62 10.68 -9.27
N ALA A 130 -17.76 9.99 -9.23
CA ALA A 130 -19.08 10.63 -9.28
C ALA A 130 -19.33 11.56 -8.06
N SER A 131 -18.73 11.25 -6.91
CA SER A 131 -18.75 12.06 -5.69
C SER A 131 -17.68 13.16 -5.67
N ARG A 132 -17.07 13.50 -6.82
CA ARG A 132 -16.06 14.55 -7.02
C ARG A 132 -14.76 14.37 -6.25
N TRP A 133 -14.40 13.13 -5.95
CA TRP A 133 -13.09 12.85 -5.38
C TRP A 133 -11.98 13.05 -6.44
N ALA A 134 -10.85 13.60 -6.00
CA ALA A 134 -9.66 13.67 -6.82
C ALA A 134 -8.96 12.31 -6.81
N ILE A 135 -8.89 11.66 -7.99
CA ILE A 135 -8.33 10.30 -8.11
C ILE A 135 -7.08 10.33 -8.99
N SER A 136 -6.04 9.68 -8.52
CA SER A 136 -4.77 9.50 -9.24
C SER A 136 -4.17 8.12 -9.00
N ALA A 137 -3.38 7.62 -9.94
CA ALA A 137 -2.66 6.37 -9.76
C ALA A 137 -1.38 6.60 -8.94
N VAL A 138 -1.15 5.76 -7.93
CA VAL A 138 0.15 5.61 -7.30
C VAL A 138 1.00 4.75 -8.21
N PRO A 139 2.13 5.23 -8.74
CA PRO A 139 2.93 4.49 -9.71
C PRO A 139 3.38 3.13 -9.18
N PHE A 140 3.35 2.15 -10.05
CA PHE A 140 3.83 0.80 -9.79
C PHE A 140 5.17 0.58 -10.50
N TYR A 141 6.10 -0.03 -9.78
CA TYR A 141 7.43 -0.36 -10.27
C TYR A 141 7.72 -1.84 -10.01
N PHE A 142 8.48 -2.45 -10.90
CA PHE A 142 8.93 -3.81 -10.76
C PHE A 142 10.35 -3.98 -11.29
N ARG A 143 11.08 -4.90 -10.70
CA ARG A 143 12.40 -5.33 -11.14
C ARG A 143 12.39 -6.83 -11.32
N VAL A 144 12.84 -7.29 -12.48
CA VAL A 144 13.00 -8.71 -12.77
C VAL A 144 14.39 -9.13 -12.30
N VAL A 145 14.45 -10.10 -11.39
CA VAL A 145 15.68 -10.71 -10.88
C VAL A 145 15.95 -12.01 -11.61
N ASP A 146 14.96 -12.89 -11.68
CA ASP A 146 15.02 -14.12 -12.48
C ASP A 146 14.11 -14.02 -13.72
N PRO A 147 14.68 -13.68 -14.90
CA PRO A 147 13.91 -13.60 -16.15
C PRO A 147 13.25 -14.90 -16.55
N GLY A 148 13.88 -16.06 -16.24
CA GLY A 148 13.33 -17.36 -16.60
C GLY A 148 12.02 -17.64 -15.88
N ARG A 149 12.02 -17.48 -14.55
CA ARG A 149 10.82 -17.62 -13.72
C ARG A 149 9.77 -16.56 -14.02
N PHE A 150 10.19 -15.30 -14.22
CA PHE A 150 9.30 -14.22 -14.60
C PHE A 150 8.53 -14.52 -15.89
N LEU A 151 9.24 -14.85 -16.99
CA LEU A 151 8.62 -15.14 -18.29
C LEU A 151 7.74 -16.39 -18.26
N SER A 152 8.08 -17.37 -17.43
CA SER A 152 7.28 -18.60 -17.28
C SER A 152 5.97 -18.39 -16.55
N ASN A 153 5.88 -17.42 -15.64
CA ASN A 153 4.79 -17.31 -14.68
C ASN A 153 3.85 -16.13 -14.93
N ILE A 154 4.31 -15.04 -15.56
CA ILE A 154 3.45 -13.86 -15.76
C ILE A 154 2.38 -14.12 -16.81
N ARG A 155 1.16 -14.34 -16.32
CA ARG A 155 -0.01 -14.66 -17.16
C ARG A 155 -0.34 -13.58 -18.19
N TYR A 156 -0.20 -12.32 -17.86
CA TYR A 156 -0.49 -11.21 -18.78
C TYR A 156 0.35 -11.25 -20.06
N LEU A 157 1.63 -11.62 -19.96
CA LEU A 157 2.50 -11.75 -21.13
C LEU A 157 2.14 -13.00 -21.96
N ARG A 158 1.65 -14.06 -21.33
CA ARG A 158 1.31 -15.34 -21.99
C ARG A 158 -0.07 -15.36 -22.67
N GLN A 159 -0.94 -14.43 -22.35
CA GLN A 159 -2.28 -14.35 -22.96
C GLN A 159 -2.25 -13.93 -24.44
N ARG A 160 -1.16 -13.32 -24.90
CA ARG A 160 -0.96 -12.93 -26.32
C ARG A 160 -0.09 -13.97 -27.00
N ARG A 161 -0.63 -14.69 -28.02
CA ARG A 161 0.06 -15.82 -28.72
C ARG A 161 1.48 -15.49 -29.17
N GLY A 162 1.73 -14.36 -29.82
CA GLY A 162 3.06 -13.93 -30.25
C GLY A 162 4.02 -13.64 -29.09
N MET A 163 3.53 -13.06 -27.99
CA MET A 163 4.31 -12.76 -26.80
C MET A 163 4.66 -14.05 -26.04
N ALA A 164 3.77 -15.03 -26.00
CA ALA A 164 4.03 -16.33 -25.39
C ALA A 164 5.21 -17.07 -26.07
N LEU A 165 5.28 -17.06 -27.40
CA LEU A 165 6.40 -17.64 -28.16
C LEU A 165 7.72 -16.89 -27.92
N LEU A 166 7.68 -15.57 -27.88
CA LEU A 166 8.84 -14.74 -27.56
C LEU A 166 9.34 -14.99 -26.13
N CYS A 167 8.46 -15.08 -25.16
CA CYS A 167 8.80 -15.42 -23.79
C CYS A 167 9.48 -16.80 -23.68
N GLU A 168 8.95 -17.79 -24.40
CA GLU A 168 9.52 -19.14 -24.41
C GLU A 168 10.90 -19.17 -25.09
N PHE A 169 11.08 -18.44 -26.20
CA PHE A 169 12.36 -18.27 -26.86
C PHE A 169 13.40 -17.61 -25.94
N LEU A 170 13.06 -16.47 -25.30
CA LEU A 170 13.95 -15.77 -24.39
C LEU A 170 14.32 -16.62 -23.15
N ARG A 171 13.36 -17.43 -22.68
CA ARG A 171 13.60 -18.38 -21.58
C ARG A 171 14.61 -19.46 -21.97
N ARG A 172 14.47 -20.07 -23.16
CA ARG A 172 15.34 -21.16 -23.64
C ARG A 172 16.73 -20.71 -24.03
N THR A 173 16.88 -19.49 -24.52
CA THR A 173 18.16 -18.96 -25.02
C THR A 173 19.01 -18.25 -23.97
N CYS A 174 18.57 -18.15 -22.73
CA CYS A 174 19.21 -17.36 -21.66
C CYS A 174 19.46 -15.88 -22.01
N LEU A 175 18.97 -15.39 -23.16
CA LEU A 175 19.12 -13.99 -23.58
C LEU A 175 18.45 -13.03 -22.60
N GLY A 176 17.38 -13.49 -21.92
CA GLY A 176 16.74 -12.72 -20.84
C GLY A 176 17.71 -12.43 -19.70
N HIS A 177 18.49 -13.40 -19.26
CA HIS A 177 19.50 -13.23 -18.20
C HIS A 177 20.64 -12.31 -18.64
N LEU A 178 21.15 -12.46 -19.86
CA LEU A 178 22.17 -11.56 -20.41
C LEU A 178 21.68 -10.11 -20.50
N GLY A 179 20.44 -9.92 -20.95
CA GLY A 179 19.83 -8.59 -21.04
C GLY A 179 19.67 -7.91 -19.68
N VAL A 180 19.19 -8.64 -18.67
CA VAL A 180 19.06 -8.13 -17.29
C VAL A 180 20.44 -7.83 -16.70
N HIS A 181 21.41 -8.73 -16.87
CA HIS A 181 22.78 -8.52 -16.38
C HIS A 181 23.46 -7.31 -17.03
N ALA A 182 23.35 -7.15 -18.35
CA ALA A 182 23.87 -5.98 -19.06
C ALA A 182 23.20 -4.66 -18.62
N ALA A 183 21.90 -4.70 -18.34
CA ALA A 183 21.19 -3.55 -17.80
C ALA A 183 21.66 -3.20 -16.37
N GLN A 184 21.91 -4.21 -15.54
CA GLN A 184 22.43 -4.04 -14.17
C GLN A 184 23.85 -3.46 -14.15
N MET A 185 24.72 -3.89 -15.07
CA MET A 185 26.09 -3.31 -15.17
C MET A 185 26.11 -1.82 -15.52
N ARG A 186 25.04 -1.30 -16.12
CA ARG A 186 24.90 0.12 -16.45
C ARG A 186 24.37 0.98 -15.30
N LEU A 187 23.99 0.34 -14.17
CA LEU A 187 23.51 1.08 -13.02
C LEU A 187 24.66 1.91 -12.38
N PRO A 188 24.38 3.13 -11.90
CA PRO A 188 25.38 3.96 -11.30
C PRO A 188 25.96 3.30 -10.05
N LYS A 189 27.28 3.41 -9.87
CA LYS A 189 27.92 2.99 -8.62
C LYS A 189 27.53 3.97 -7.51
N LEU A 190 26.98 3.43 -6.43
CA LEU A 190 26.62 4.20 -5.24
C LEU A 190 27.63 3.94 -4.13
N ALA A 191 27.74 4.89 -3.20
CA ALA A 191 28.61 4.73 -2.03
C ALA A 191 28.19 3.51 -1.21
N ASN A 192 29.17 2.80 -0.63
CA ASN A 192 28.91 1.67 0.23
C ASN A 192 28.13 2.09 1.47
N CYS A 193 27.08 1.34 1.75
CA CYS A 193 26.23 1.48 2.92
C CYS A 193 26.12 0.12 3.62
N ARG A 194 25.97 0.16 4.94
CA ARG A 194 25.65 -1.03 5.73
C ARG A 194 24.14 -1.14 5.84
N ALA A 195 23.59 -2.28 5.48
CA ALA A 195 22.20 -2.64 5.67
C ALA A 195 22.10 -3.75 6.71
N GLU A 196 21.16 -3.65 7.61
CA GLU A 196 20.90 -4.67 8.64
C GLU A 196 19.40 -4.83 8.86
N ILE A 197 18.95 -6.07 9.05
CA ILE A 197 17.58 -6.37 9.46
C ILE A 197 17.49 -6.18 10.98
N VAL A 198 16.53 -5.36 11.39
CA VAL A 198 16.30 -5.03 12.79
C VAL A 198 14.95 -5.59 13.27
N PRO A 199 14.84 -6.01 14.53
CA PRO A 199 13.59 -6.56 15.06
C PRO A 199 12.50 -5.49 15.19
N GLU A 200 12.89 -4.24 15.49
CA GLU A 200 11.97 -3.13 15.77
C GLU A 200 12.53 -1.77 15.34
N PHE A 201 11.65 -0.79 15.27
CA PHE A 201 12.03 0.61 15.08
C PHE A 201 12.37 1.25 16.43
N GLY A 202 13.45 2.02 16.47
CA GLY A 202 13.88 2.77 17.66
C GLY A 202 14.10 4.25 17.34
N GLY A 203 14.70 5.00 18.26
CA GLY A 203 14.94 6.45 18.14
C GLY A 203 15.66 6.88 16.86
N TRP A 204 16.45 6.00 16.24
CA TRP A 204 17.05 6.24 14.94
C TRP A 204 16.01 6.47 13.82
N ALA A 205 14.81 5.89 13.94
CA ALA A 205 13.72 6.14 13.00
C ALA A 205 13.12 7.54 13.19
N ASP A 206 13.07 8.02 14.43
CA ASP A 206 12.64 9.39 14.74
C ASP A 206 13.61 10.42 14.18
N GLU A 207 14.92 10.15 14.23
CA GLU A 207 15.94 11.01 13.61
C GLU A 207 15.76 11.10 12.09
N ILE A 208 15.50 9.96 11.42
CA ILE A 208 15.20 9.94 9.98
C ILE A 208 13.92 10.72 9.70
N TRP A 209 12.85 10.47 10.46
CA TRP A 209 11.58 11.17 10.32
C TRP A 209 11.77 12.69 10.44
N ASN A 210 12.41 13.15 11.49
CA ASN A 210 12.63 14.58 11.75
C ASN A 210 13.45 15.27 10.67
N ARG A 211 14.43 14.57 10.10
CA ARG A 211 15.27 15.08 9.02
C ARG A 211 14.57 15.10 7.67
N ALA A 212 13.82 14.04 7.34
CA ALA A 212 13.29 13.84 5.99
C ALA A 212 11.88 14.42 5.77
N ARG A 213 11.05 14.56 6.81
CA ARG A 213 9.62 14.94 6.67
C ARG A 213 9.38 16.22 5.86
N HIS A 214 10.30 17.18 5.93
CA HIS A 214 10.17 18.46 5.23
C HIS A 214 10.32 18.35 3.70
N GLU A 215 10.83 17.23 3.20
CA GLU A 215 10.91 16.96 1.77
C GLU A 215 9.55 16.56 1.18
N TYR A 216 8.60 16.17 2.02
CA TYR A 216 7.27 15.69 1.64
C TYR A 216 6.21 16.75 1.89
N SER A 217 5.23 16.83 0.99
CA SER A 217 4.08 17.74 1.12
C SER A 217 2.84 17.08 1.74
N PHE A 218 2.76 15.76 1.64
CA PHE A 218 1.72 14.92 2.22
C PHE A 218 2.30 13.53 2.48
N VAL A 219 2.49 13.19 3.74
CA VAL A 219 3.08 11.92 4.18
C VAL A 219 2.53 11.55 5.54
N ALA A 220 2.16 10.28 5.73
CA ALA A 220 1.82 9.78 7.05
C ALA A 220 3.03 9.87 8.00
N VAL A 221 2.80 10.20 9.27
CA VAL A 221 3.87 10.21 10.27
C VAL A 221 4.50 8.83 10.34
N ARG A 222 5.85 8.81 10.32
CA ARG A 222 6.68 7.61 10.31
C ARG A 222 7.73 7.65 11.41
N ASP A 223 7.34 8.10 12.60
CA ASP A 223 8.16 7.97 13.80
C ASP A 223 8.16 6.51 14.33
N ALA A 224 9.07 6.19 15.23
CA ALA A 224 9.24 4.84 15.75
C ALA A 224 7.94 4.30 16.37
N CYS A 225 7.17 5.14 17.04
CA CYS A 225 5.91 4.75 17.68
C CYS A 225 4.86 4.32 16.63
N VAL A 226 4.66 5.13 15.58
CA VAL A 226 3.71 4.82 14.49
C VAL A 226 4.16 3.59 13.70
N LEU A 227 5.44 3.51 13.35
CA LEU A 227 6.00 2.38 12.61
C LEU A 227 5.90 1.06 13.37
N SER A 228 6.09 1.06 14.68
CA SER A 228 5.95 -0.12 15.54
C SER A 228 4.51 -0.65 15.57
N VAL A 229 3.53 0.22 15.41
CA VAL A 229 2.11 -0.18 15.29
C VAL A 229 1.82 -0.71 13.89
N LEU A 230 2.15 0.06 12.83
CA LEU A 230 1.79 -0.28 11.45
C LEU A 230 2.55 -1.50 10.92
N HIS A 231 3.79 -1.64 11.34
CA HIS A 231 4.70 -2.67 10.83
C HIS A 231 5.09 -3.70 11.89
N SER A 232 4.13 -4.07 12.77
CA SER A 232 4.33 -5.08 13.82
C SER A 232 4.33 -6.53 13.30
N GLY A 233 3.85 -6.78 12.08
CA GLY A 233 3.70 -8.12 11.53
C GLY A 233 5.01 -8.94 11.52
N PRO A 234 4.97 -10.24 11.92
CA PRO A 234 6.19 -11.06 12.06
C PRO A 234 6.87 -11.40 10.73
N ARG A 235 6.14 -11.31 9.61
CA ARG A 235 6.69 -11.56 8.26
C ARG A 235 7.37 -10.34 7.65
N LEU A 236 7.23 -9.17 8.27
CA LEU A 236 7.83 -7.93 7.77
C LEU A 236 9.31 -7.86 8.10
N LEU A 237 10.11 -7.66 7.07
CA LEU A 237 11.54 -7.39 7.18
C LEU A 237 11.74 -5.88 7.35
N ARG A 238 12.30 -5.46 8.47
CA ARG A 238 12.60 -4.06 8.79
C ARG A 238 14.11 -3.87 8.59
N MET A 239 14.47 -3.08 7.60
CA MET A 239 15.87 -2.83 7.27
C MET A 239 16.27 -1.42 7.70
N ARG A 240 17.34 -1.32 8.47
CA ARG A 240 18.06 -0.06 8.74
C ARG A 240 19.25 0.06 7.80
N VAL A 241 19.45 1.24 7.20
CA VAL A 241 20.56 1.53 6.31
C VAL A 241 21.42 2.66 6.89
N SER A 242 22.73 2.43 6.96
CA SER A 242 23.69 3.37 7.54
C SER A 242 24.88 3.62 6.61
N ARG A 243 25.42 4.85 6.66
CA ARG A 243 26.68 5.24 6.04
C ARG A 243 27.64 5.65 7.14
N GLY A 244 28.72 4.86 7.34
CA GLY A 244 29.54 4.97 8.54
C GLY A 244 28.69 4.75 9.80
N SER A 245 28.76 5.70 10.74
CA SER A 245 27.95 5.65 11.97
C SER A 245 26.55 6.27 11.84
N GLN A 246 26.26 6.96 10.73
CA GLN A 246 25.00 7.66 10.54
C GLN A 246 23.95 6.76 9.90
N THR A 247 22.77 6.60 10.53
CA THR A 247 21.60 6.04 9.88
C THR A 247 21.05 7.00 8.85
N ILE A 248 20.93 6.55 7.59
CA ILE A 248 20.52 7.37 6.46
C ILE A 248 19.09 7.09 5.99
N GLY A 249 18.52 5.96 6.36
CA GLY A 249 17.16 5.60 6.01
C GLY A 249 16.77 4.20 6.46
N TRP A 250 15.54 3.82 6.13
CA TRP A 250 14.98 2.50 6.41
C TRP A 250 14.01 2.04 5.32
N VAL A 251 13.78 0.74 5.28
CA VAL A 251 12.82 0.09 4.38
C VAL A 251 12.08 -1.01 5.12
N VAL A 252 10.79 -1.14 4.85
CA VAL A 252 9.98 -2.29 5.23
C VAL A 252 9.71 -3.13 3.99
N MET A 253 9.96 -4.42 4.09
CA MET A 253 9.89 -5.35 2.96
C MET A 253 9.16 -6.64 3.33
N LEU A 254 8.71 -7.35 2.30
CA LEU A 254 8.24 -8.74 2.35
C LEU A 254 8.96 -9.55 1.27
N ASN A 255 9.20 -10.83 1.53
CA ASN A 255 9.61 -11.79 0.52
C ASN A 255 8.68 -12.99 0.59
N THR A 256 7.69 -13.04 -0.31
CA THR A 256 6.55 -13.96 -0.25
C THR A 256 6.62 -15.00 -1.37
N PRO A 257 6.64 -16.31 -1.06
CA PRO A 257 6.45 -17.34 -2.08
C PRO A 257 5.00 -17.34 -2.55
N MET A 258 4.77 -16.93 -3.79
CA MET A 258 3.48 -16.98 -4.45
C MET A 258 3.24 -18.38 -5.05
N LYS A 259 2.01 -18.91 -4.91
CA LYS A 259 1.59 -20.15 -5.54
C LYS A 259 0.27 -19.93 -6.27
N GLY A 260 0.24 -20.22 -7.56
CA GLY A 260 -0.95 -20.07 -8.38
C GLY A 260 -1.53 -18.65 -8.44
N HIS A 261 -0.73 -17.63 -8.12
CA HIS A 261 -1.23 -16.25 -8.05
C HIS A 261 -1.74 -15.78 -9.42
N LYS A 262 -2.92 -15.11 -9.43
CA LYS A 262 -3.60 -14.71 -10.68
C LYS A 262 -2.76 -13.84 -11.62
N GLN A 263 -1.80 -13.07 -11.11
CA GLN A 263 -0.93 -12.19 -11.91
C GLN A 263 0.48 -12.73 -12.04
N PHE A 264 1.06 -13.24 -10.94
CA PHE A 264 2.47 -13.60 -10.82
C PHE A 264 2.74 -15.10 -10.95
N GLY A 265 1.70 -15.97 -10.85
CA GLY A 265 1.88 -17.43 -10.89
C GLY A 265 2.68 -17.94 -9.68
N ASP A 266 3.72 -18.73 -9.97
CA ASP A 266 4.57 -19.39 -8.96
C ASP A 266 5.96 -18.74 -8.91
N VAL A 267 6.05 -17.58 -8.26
CA VAL A 267 7.28 -16.81 -8.09
C VAL A 267 7.50 -16.45 -6.62
N ARG A 268 8.75 -16.21 -6.24
CA ARG A 268 9.08 -15.54 -4.99
C ARG A 268 9.05 -14.02 -5.23
N LEU A 269 8.10 -13.34 -4.60
CA LEU A 269 7.85 -11.92 -4.80
C LEU A 269 8.42 -11.10 -3.65
N GLY A 270 9.47 -10.32 -3.94
CA GLY A 270 9.95 -9.27 -3.05
C GLY A 270 9.04 -8.04 -3.15
N SER A 271 8.56 -7.53 -2.03
CA SER A 271 7.76 -6.30 -1.97
C SER A 271 8.45 -5.26 -1.12
N ILE A 272 8.73 -4.08 -1.68
CA ILE A 272 9.12 -2.90 -0.92
C ILE A 272 7.83 -2.19 -0.52
N VAL A 273 7.48 -2.34 0.76
CA VAL A 273 6.19 -1.94 1.33
C VAL A 273 6.18 -0.48 1.70
N ASP A 274 7.21 -0.05 2.43
CA ASP A 274 7.37 1.31 2.91
C ASP A 274 8.85 1.67 3.06
N CYS A 275 9.19 2.96 3.03
CA CYS A 275 10.57 3.41 3.16
C CYS A 275 10.65 4.89 3.53
N MET A 276 11.75 5.30 4.13
CA MET A 276 12.05 6.70 4.40
C MET A 276 13.54 6.98 4.38
N ALA A 277 13.90 8.09 3.76
CA ALA A 277 15.24 8.66 3.73
C ALA A 277 15.17 10.12 3.29
N GLY A 278 16.24 10.87 3.47
CA GLY A 278 16.44 12.16 2.81
C GLY A 278 16.73 12.00 1.31
N SER A 279 16.58 13.08 0.54
CA SER A 279 16.71 13.07 -0.92
C SER A 279 18.11 12.62 -1.41
N GLY A 280 19.15 12.94 -0.66
CA GLY A 280 20.51 12.51 -0.96
C GLY A 280 20.80 11.04 -0.72
N ASP A 281 19.94 10.34 0.03
CA ASP A 281 20.18 8.99 0.52
C ASP A 281 19.22 7.93 -0.07
N ALA A 282 18.12 8.37 -0.68
CA ALA A 282 17.06 7.48 -1.17
C ALA A 282 17.56 6.41 -2.16
N ALA A 283 18.52 6.75 -3.02
CA ALA A 283 19.08 5.82 -3.98
C ALA A 283 19.88 4.70 -3.31
N GLN A 284 20.69 5.02 -2.29
CA GLN A 284 21.44 4.04 -1.51
C GLN A 284 20.50 3.11 -0.72
N VAL A 285 19.50 3.71 -0.06
CA VAL A 285 18.51 2.95 0.72
C VAL A 285 17.75 1.99 -0.16
N MET A 286 17.30 2.43 -1.35
CA MET A 286 16.60 1.58 -2.30
C MET A 286 17.48 0.47 -2.85
N ARG A 287 18.76 0.76 -3.11
CA ARG A 287 19.71 -0.23 -3.58
C ARG A 287 19.94 -1.32 -2.53
N CYS A 288 20.20 -0.98 -1.27
CA CYS A 288 20.37 -1.94 -0.20
C CYS A 288 19.17 -2.88 -0.07
N ALA A 289 17.95 -2.33 -0.13
CA ALA A 289 16.73 -3.13 -0.10
C ALA A 289 16.63 -4.10 -1.29
N THR A 290 17.00 -3.62 -2.48
CA THR A 290 16.97 -4.42 -3.71
C THR A 290 17.97 -5.57 -3.64
N GLU A 291 19.22 -5.28 -3.28
CA GLU A 291 20.30 -6.28 -3.16
C GLU A 291 19.96 -7.35 -2.08
N TYR A 292 19.37 -6.91 -0.97
CA TYR A 292 18.91 -7.84 0.07
C TYR A 292 17.84 -8.81 -0.46
N LEU A 293 16.80 -8.28 -1.11
CA LEU A 293 15.72 -9.12 -1.64
C LEU A 293 16.20 -10.04 -2.76
N GLU A 294 17.16 -9.61 -3.59
CA GLU A 294 17.82 -10.47 -4.58
C GLU A 294 18.59 -11.62 -3.91
N ALA A 295 19.39 -11.31 -2.89
CA ALA A 295 20.16 -12.30 -2.13
C ALA A 295 19.25 -13.27 -1.36
N ASP A 296 18.07 -12.81 -0.90
CA ASP A 296 17.04 -13.63 -0.24
C ASP A 296 16.16 -14.40 -1.25
N GLY A 297 16.55 -14.42 -2.53
CA GLY A 297 15.99 -15.27 -3.58
C GLY A 297 14.67 -14.78 -4.18
N ALA A 298 14.39 -13.48 -4.15
CA ALA A 298 13.25 -12.92 -4.88
C ALA A 298 13.44 -13.08 -6.40
N ASP A 299 12.42 -13.55 -7.10
CA ASP A 299 12.41 -13.67 -8.56
C ASP A 299 12.01 -12.35 -9.22
N VAL A 300 11.13 -11.60 -8.54
CA VAL A 300 10.62 -10.28 -8.94
C VAL A 300 10.53 -9.41 -7.71
N ILE A 301 10.91 -8.14 -7.82
CA ILE A 301 10.74 -7.15 -6.75
C ILE A 301 9.76 -6.09 -7.21
N VAL A 302 8.80 -5.72 -6.36
CA VAL A 302 7.76 -4.73 -6.68
C VAL A 302 7.73 -3.61 -5.63
N SER A 303 7.27 -2.43 -6.07
CA SER A 303 7.04 -1.29 -5.19
C SER A 303 5.96 -0.37 -5.77
N ASN A 304 5.16 0.26 -4.91
CA ASN A 304 4.34 1.40 -5.26
C ASN A 304 4.88 2.64 -4.55
N GLN A 305 5.23 3.68 -5.30
CA GLN A 305 5.82 4.91 -4.76
C GLN A 305 5.27 6.12 -5.51
N SER A 306 4.75 7.10 -4.80
CA SER A 306 4.22 8.32 -5.41
C SER A 306 5.26 9.43 -5.55
N HIS A 307 6.25 9.51 -4.65
CA HIS A 307 7.21 10.60 -4.57
C HIS A 307 8.27 10.53 -5.67
N ASP A 308 8.57 11.67 -6.32
CA ASP A 308 9.55 11.75 -7.41
C ASP A 308 10.97 11.32 -7.01
N MET A 309 11.38 11.55 -5.78
CA MET A 309 12.67 11.10 -5.25
C MET A 309 12.77 9.56 -5.28
N TRP A 310 11.76 8.88 -4.75
CA TRP A 310 11.71 7.42 -4.72
C TRP A 310 11.57 6.82 -6.12
N ARG A 311 10.85 7.50 -7.02
CA ARG A 311 10.83 7.12 -8.45
C ARG A 311 12.24 7.11 -9.05
N ARG A 312 13.04 8.15 -8.80
CA ARG A 312 14.43 8.20 -9.29
C ARG A 312 15.28 7.10 -8.65
N ALA A 313 15.14 6.89 -7.33
CA ALA A 313 15.85 5.85 -6.61
C ALA A 313 15.54 4.44 -7.15
N LEU A 314 14.28 4.17 -7.50
CA LEU A 314 13.87 2.92 -8.13
C LEU A 314 14.50 2.75 -9.51
N PHE A 315 14.46 3.76 -10.38
CA PHE A 315 15.10 3.69 -11.70
C PHE A 315 16.61 3.47 -11.60
N THR A 316 17.30 4.15 -10.68
CA THR A 316 18.74 3.94 -10.44
C THR A 316 19.05 2.58 -9.81
N SER A 317 18.05 1.88 -9.27
CA SER A 317 18.13 0.51 -8.80
C SER A 317 17.60 -0.51 -9.82
N GLY A 318 17.38 -0.11 -11.08
CA GLY A 318 17.02 -1.01 -12.18
C GLY A 318 15.54 -1.42 -12.24
N PHE A 319 14.66 -0.69 -11.57
CA PHE A 319 13.22 -0.92 -11.70
C PHE A 319 12.67 -0.32 -12.99
N LEU A 320 11.65 -0.99 -13.51
CA LEU A 320 10.82 -0.53 -14.63
C LEU A 320 9.47 -0.06 -14.11
N ARG A 321 8.87 0.92 -14.79
CA ARG A 321 7.51 1.34 -14.50
C ARG A 321 6.51 0.41 -15.19
N GLY A 322 5.55 -0.10 -14.42
CA GLY A 322 4.44 -0.91 -14.90
C GLY A 322 3.09 -0.17 -14.85
N PRO A 323 2.04 -0.78 -15.42
CA PRO A 323 0.68 -0.30 -15.25
C PRO A 323 0.29 -0.42 -13.77
N SER A 324 -0.36 0.62 -13.23
CA SER A 324 -0.80 0.63 -11.85
C SER A 324 -2.33 0.63 -11.75
N ASN A 325 -2.85 -0.27 -10.94
CA ASN A 325 -4.23 -0.26 -10.46
C ASN A 325 -4.35 0.20 -9.00
N TYR A 326 -3.25 0.62 -8.40
CA TYR A 326 -3.20 1.14 -7.05
C TYR A 326 -3.51 2.64 -7.08
N LEU A 327 -4.72 3.01 -6.65
CA LEU A 327 -5.23 4.37 -6.76
C LEU A 327 -5.22 5.08 -5.41
N LEU A 328 -4.87 6.35 -5.43
CA LEU A 328 -5.15 7.33 -4.39
C LEU A 328 -6.42 8.08 -4.75
N ALA A 329 -7.35 8.18 -3.83
CA ALA A 329 -8.52 9.04 -3.93
C ALA A 329 -8.57 9.98 -2.72
N LEU A 330 -8.74 11.27 -2.96
CA LEU A 330 -8.86 12.32 -1.95
C LEU A 330 -10.28 12.89 -1.98
N SER A 331 -10.93 12.97 -0.82
CA SER A 331 -12.24 13.63 -0.71
C SER A 331 -12.18 15.09 -1.17
N PRO A 332 -13.31 15.73 -1.55
CA PRO A 332 -13.31 17.12 -2.00
C PRO A 332 -12.63 18.06 -1.01
N ARG A 333 -12.93 17.93 0.29
CA ARG A 333 -12.32 18.76 1.34
C ARG A 333 -10.83 18.57 1.48
N LEU A 334 -10.36 17.31 1.44
CA LEU A 334 -8.93 17.02 1.52
C LEU A 334 -8.20 17.49 0.25
N SER A 335 -8.79 17.28 -0.93
CA SER A 335 -8.20 17.74 -2.18
C SER A 335 -8.12 19.28 -2.28
N GLU A 336 -9.11 20.00 -1.75
CA GLU A 336 -9.09 21.46 -1.63
C GLU A 336 -7.96 21.94 -0.73
N LYS A 337 -7.78 21.32 0.43
CA LYS A 337 -6.70 21.59 1.37
C LYS A 337 -5.30 21.38 0.78
N LEU A 338 -5.16 20.40 -0.11
CA LEU A 338 -3.91 20.05 -0.77
C LEU A 338 -3.69 20.79 -2.11
N GLN A 339 -4.35 21.93 -2.34
CA GLN A 339 -4.11 22.76 -3.54
C GLN A 339 -2.76 23.52 -3.43
N PRO A 340 -2.04 23.74 -4.53
CA PRO A 340 -2.27 23.24 -5.88
C PRO A 340 -1.88 21.76 -6.03
N LEU A 341 -2.88 20.89 -6.18
CA LEU A 341 -2.74 19.44 -6.08
C LEU A 341 -1.70 18.85 -7.08
N LYS A 342 -1.68 19.32 -8.33
CA LYS A 342 -0.76 18.83 -9.37
C LYS A 342 0.71 19.05 -9.03
N GLU A 343 1.03 20.16 -8.37
CA GLU A 343 2.40 20.50 -7.97
C GLU A 343 2.81 19.71 -6.73
N LEU A 344 1.95 19.73 -5.71
CA LEU A 344 2.23 19.07 -4.43
C LEU A 344 2.27 17.55 -4.56
N GLN A 345 1.48 16.97 -5.47
CA GLN A 345 1.37 15.52 -5.64
C GLN A 345 2.71 14.84 -5.99
N ARG A 346 3.65 15.55 -6.64
CA ARG A 346 5.00 15.04 -6.91
C ARG A 346 5.82 14.81 -5.64
N ARG A 347 5.44 15.47 -4.55
CA ARG A 347 6.05 15.38 -3.23
C ARG A 347 5.15 14.63 -2.22
N PHE A 348 4.07 13.99 -2.66
CA PHE A 348 3.32 13.06 -1.82
C PHE A 348 4.14 11.78 -1.63
N HIS A 349 4.23 11.31 -0.41
CA HIS A 349 4.83 10.02 -0.13
C HIS A 349 3.75 9.04 0.30
N LEU A 350 3.30 8.27 -0.67
CA LEU A 350 2.33 7.21 -0.52
C LEU A 350 2.94 5.91 -1.03
N THR A 351 2.82 4.91 -0.23
CA THR A 351 3.38 3.58 -0.43
C THR A 351 2.29 2.52 -0.24
N ARG A 352 2.65 1.25 -0.35
CA ARG A 352 1.73 0.16 0.04
C ARG A 352 1.38 0.18 1.52
N GLY A 353 2.28 0.67 2.37
CA GLY A 353 2.06 0.80 3.80
C GLY A 353 0.95 1.79 4.20
N ASP A 354 0.53 2.68 3.29
CA ASP A 354 -0.55 3.64 3.53
C ASP A 354 -1.94 3.13 3.14
N GLY A 355 -2.05 1.95 2.53
CA GLY A 355 -3.29 1.34 2.07
C GLY A 355 -3.73 0.15 2.92
N ASP A 356 -4.28 -0.88 2.26
CA ASP A 356 -4.79 -2.09 2.92
C ASP A 356 -3.69 -2.96 3.56
N GLY A 357 -2.47 -2.42 3.63
CA GLY A 357 -1.30 -3.06 4.23
C GLY A 357 -0.55 -4.01 3.29
N PRO A 358 0.56 -4.59 3.77
CA PRO A 358 1.43 -5.45 2.98
C PRO A 358 0.84 -6.84 2.70
N ILE A 359 -0.32 -7.15 3.22
CA ILE A 359 -0.88 -8.50 3.34
C ILE A 359 -1.35 -9.08 2.01
N HIS A 360 -1.55 -8.27 0.98
CA HIS A 360 -2.17 -8.67 -0.28
C HIS A 360 -1.20 -8.82 -1.47
N LEU A 361 0.10 -8.88 -1.19
CA LEU A 361 1.12 -9.27 -2.17
C LEU A 361 2.19 -10.14 -1.56
#